data_d28305a9165dd4031941ac9e0271e5a9
#
_entry.id   d28305a9165dd4031941ac9e0271e5a9
#
_cell.length_a   1.000
_cell.length_b   1.000
_cell.length_c   1.000
_cell.angle_alpha   90.00
_cell.angle_beta   90.00
_cell.angle_gamma   90.00
#
_symmetry.space_group_name_H-M   'P 1'
#
loop_
_entity.id
_entity.type
_entity.pdbx_description
1 polymer ?
#
loop_
_entity_poly.entity_id
_entity_poly.type
_entity_poly.pdbx_seq_one_letter_code
_entity_poly.pdbx_strand_id
1 'polypeptide(L)'
;MTKTGEAEGDMIGLGSRVTPEKINFMTKHARGLLCISIGREIAERLELPQMWQENTDPFGTAFTVSVDYKTTTTGISAYDRATTIKALVDPEAKPEDFFKPGHCFPLVAKDGGVLERNGHTEASVTLARLAGEAEVAYICEILKEDGHMARRPEFEYRIEPYGKGVCE
;
A
#
# COMPACT_ATOMS: atom_id res chain seq x y z
N MET A 1 -24.90 -14.92 -3.01
CA MET A 1 -24.53 -14.40 -4.35
C MET A 1 -23.08 -14.00 -4.28
N THR A 2 -22.18 -14.86 -4.68
CA THR A 2 -20.77 -14.52 -4.85
C THR A 2 -20.69 -13.57 -6.02
N LYS A 3 -20.45 -12.31 -5.74
CA LYS A 3 -20.00 -11.38 -6.77
C LYS A 3 -18.71 -11.95 -7.34
N THR A 4 -18.74 -12.38 -8.57
CA THR A 4 -17.59 -12.80 -9.36
C THR A 4 -16.77 -11.57 -9.81
N GLY A 5 -16.70 -10.57 -8.97
CA GLY A 5 -15.87 -9.39 -9.10
C GLY A 5 -14.69 -9.56 -8.19
N GLU A 6 -13.52 -9.77 -8.76
CA GLU A 6 -12.28 -9.23 -8.24
C GLU A 6 -11.71 -9.89 -6.99
N ALA A 7 -11.45 -11.19 -7.08
CA ALA A 7 -10.42 -11.77 -6.23
C ALA A 7 -9.03 -11.43 -6.80
N GLU A 8 -8.74 -10.13 -6.91
CA GLU A 8 -7.40 -9.66 -7.19
C GLU A 8 -6.51 -9.94 -5.99
N GLY A 9 -5.26 -10.27 -6.23
CA GLY A 9 -4.29 -10.49 -5.17
C GLY A 9 -3.30 -9.35 -5.10
N ASP A 10 -2.98 -8.92 -3.88
CA ASP A 10 -1.92 -7.96 -3.64
C ASP A 10 -0.76 -8.61 -2.90
N MET A 11 0.46 -8.19 -3.22
CA MET A 11 1.59 -8.36 -2.32
C MET A 11 1.51 -7.30 -1.22
N ILE A 12 1.73 -7.72 0.03
CA ILE A 12 1.68 -6.84 1.20
C ILE A 12 3.01 -6.90 1.95
N GLY A 13 3.49 -5.73 2.38
CA GLY A 13 4.62 -5.62 3.30
C GLY A 13 4.37 -4.59 4.39
N LEU A 14 4.86 -4.85 5.60
CA LEU A 14 4.73 -3.92 6.73
C LEU A 14 5.68 -2.74 6.56
N GLY A 15 5.18 -1.53 6.76
CA GLY A 15 5.94 -0.28 6.59
C GLY A 15 7.17 -0.19 7.49
N SER A 16 7.05 -0.62 8.75
CA SER A 16 8.16 -0.66 9.72
C SER A 16 9.31 -1.59 9.30
N ARG A 17 9.04 -2.55 8.42
CA ARG A 17 10.01 -3.56 7.94
C ARG A 17 10.39 -3.37 6.48
N VAL A 18 10.13 -2.19 5.92
CA VAL A 18 10.44 -1.88 4.52
C VAL A 18 11.95 -1.81 4.30
N THR A 19 12.39 -2.35 3.17
CA THR A 19 13.76 -2.20 2.64
C THR A 19 13.72 -1.96 1.14
N PRO A 20 14.77 -1.36 0.53
CA PRO A 20 14.83 -1.19 -0.92
C PRO A 20 14.70 -2.51 -1.68
N GLU A 21 15.27 -3.61 -1.15
CA GLU A 21 15.21 -4.93 -1.77
C GLU A 21 13.76 -5.46 -1.82
N LYS A 22 12.98 -5.25 -0.74
CA LYS A 22 11.56 -5.64 -0.69
C LYS A 22 10.71 -4.83 -1.66
N ILE A 23 10.96 -3.53 -1.76
CA ILE A 23 10.28 -2.67 -2.76
C ILE A 23 10.64 -3.11 -4.17
N ASN A 24 11.91 -3.34 -4.46
CA ASN A 24 12.36 -3.83 -5.77
C ASN A 24 11.76 -5.20 -6.10
N PHE A 25 11.72 -6.11 -5.11
CA PHE A 25 11.07 -7.42 -5.27
C PHE A 25 9.58 -7.26 -5.61
N MET A 26 8.86 -6.47 -4.83
CA MET A 26 7.42 -6.24 -5.01
C MET A 26 7.12 -5.67 -6.40
N THR A 27 7.78 -4.59 -6.79
CA THR A 27 7.53 -3.94 -8.09
C THR A 27 7.93 -4.80 -9.28
N LYS A 28 8.98 -5.63 -9.14
CA LYS A 28 9.40 -6.57 -10.16
C LYS A 28 8.41 -7.72 -10.36
N HIS A 29 7.84 -8.24 -9.28
CA HIS A 29 7.06 -9.47 -9.30
C HIS A 29 5.55 -9.24 -9.29
N ALA A 30 5.05 -8.21 -8.60
CA ALA A 30 3.63 -7.83 -8.64
C ALA A 30 3.29 -7.05 -9.89
N ARG A 31 4.05 -6.02 -10.25
CA ARG A 31 3.91 -5.19 -11.46
C ARG A 31 2.72 -4.21 -11.46
N GLY A 32 1.97 -4.13 -10.37
CA GLY A 32 0.88 -3.19 -10.17
C GLY A 32 1.36 -1.81 -9.72
N LEU A 33 0.45 -1.00 -9.22
CA LEU A 33 0.77 0.28 -8.61
C LEU A 33 1.18 0.08 -7.15
N LEU A 34 2.42 0.42 -6.80
CA LEU A 34 2.83 0.39 -5.41
C LEU A 34 2.16 1.52 -4.64
N CYS A 35 1.23 1.16 -3.75
CA CYS A 35 0.52 2.06 -2.87
C CYS A 35 0.93 1.84 -1.41
N ILE A 36 0.63 2.82 -0.54
CA ILE A 36 0.94 2.75 0.89
C ILE A 36 -0.36 2.90 1.68
N SER A 37 -0.84 1.81 2.25
CA SER A 37 -2.01 1.85 3.15
C SER A 37 -1.60 2.45 4.48
N ILE A 38 -2.34 3.44 4.95
CA ILE A 38 -2.06 4.14 6.21
C ILE A 38 -3.33 4.27 7.05
N GLY A 39 -3.16 4.32 8.37
CA GLY A 39 -4.22 4.69 9.29
C GLY A 39 -4.60 6.17 9.16
N ARG A 40 -5.83 6.52 9.54
CA ARG A 40 -6.35 7.89 9.49
C ARG A 40 -5.49 8.88 10.29
N GLU A 41 -5.05 8.51 11.49
CA GLU A 41 -4.23 9.37 12.34
C GLU A 41 -2.93 9.81 11.66
N ILE A 42 -2.32 8.93 10.86
CA ILE A 42 -1.12 9.24 10.09
C ILE A 42 -1.43 10.25 8.98
N ALA A 43 -2.54 10.05 8.26
CA ALA A 43 -2.97 10.97 7.21
C ALA A 43 -3.26 12.37 7.77
N GLU A 44 -3.92 12.45 8.92
CA GLU A 44 -4.25 13.72 9.61
C GLU A 44 -2.98 14.40 10.12
N ARG A 45 -2.11 13.67 10.83
CA ARG A 45 -0.84 14.19 11.36
C ARG A 45 0.07 14.75 10.26
N LEU A 46 0.10 14.12 9.09
CA LEU A 46 0.96 14.51 7.98
C LEU A 46 0.26 15.43 6.97
N GLU A 47 -0.97 15.87 7.28
CA GLU A 47 -1.77 16.74 6.42
C GLU A 47 -1.83 16.24 4.98
N LEU A 48 -2.26 14.97 4.81
CA LEU A 48 -2.43 14.33 3.52
C LEU A 48 -3.88 14.43 3.06
N PRO A 49 -4.25 15.45 2.28
CA PRO A 49 -5.61 15.60 1.78
C PRO A 49 -5.95 14.50 0.77
N GLN A 50 -7.23 14.23 0.61
CA GLN A 50 -7.69 13.36 -0.48
C GLN A 50 -7.24 13.91 -1.84
N MET A 51 -6.86 13.01 -2.74
CA MET A 51 -6.44 13.34 -4.11
C MET A 51 -7.55 14.04 -4.88
N TRP A 52 -8.80 13.68 -4.60
CA TRP A 52 -9.97 14.30 -5.18
C TRP A 52 -11.06 14.47 -4.12
N GLN A 53 -11.69 15.65 -4.05
CA GLN A 53 -12.65 15.98 -3.00
C GLN A 53 -13.94 15.13 -3.08
N GLU A 54 -14.42 14.88 -4.28
CA GLU A 54 -15.60 14.04 -4.54
C GLU A 54 -15.14 12.69 -5.07
N ASN A 55 -14.86 11.75 -4.16
CA ASN A 55 -14.43 10.41 -4.56
C ASN A 55 -15.54 9.70 -5.34
N THR A 56 -15.31 9.50 -6.64
CA THR A 56 -16.23 8.80 -7.55
C THR A 56 -15.79 7.36 -7.84
N ASP A 57 -14.73 6.88 -7.17
CA ASP A 57 -14.29 5.49 -7.32
C ASP A 57 -15.38 4.53 -6.86
N PRO A 58 -15.80 3.55 -7.71
CA PRO A 58 -16.85 2.59 -7.34
C PRO A 58 -16.54 1.77 -6.09
N PHE A 59 -15.28 1.60 -5.75
CA PHE A 59 -14.81 0.88 -4.57
C PHE A 59 -14.55 1.79 -3.38
N GLY A 60 -14.61 3.10 -3.57
CA GLY A 60 -14.37 4.10 -2.54
C GLY A 60 -12.94 4.12 -2.01
N THR A 61 -11.95 3.76 -2.85
CA THR A 61 -10.53 3.77 -2.47
C THR A 61 -10.08 5.19 -2.16
N ALA A 62 -9.62 5.41 -0.95
CA ALA A 62 -9.31 6.74 -0.43
C ALA A 62 -7.85 7.15 -0.71
N PHE A 63 -7.55 7.42 -1.98
CA PHE A 63 -6.26 8.00 -2.37
C PHE A 63 -6.09 9.38 -1.75
N THR A 64 -4.92 9.62 -1.18
CA THR A 64 -4.48 10.97 -0.82
C THR A 64 -3.61 11.57 -1.92
N VAL A 65 -3.22 12.83 -1.78
CA VAL A 65 -2.13 13.39 -2.59
C VAL A 65 -0.89 12.48 -2.46
N SER A 66 -0.20 12.24 -3.56
CA SER A 66 1.04 11.47 -3.55
C SER A 66 2.17 12.24 -2.88
N VAL A 67 3.15 11.53 -2.32
CA VAL A 67 4.23 12.14 -1.53
C VAL A 67 5.59 11.54 -1.84
N ASP A 68 6.64 12.33 -1.60
CA ASP A 68 8.03 11.91 -1.50
C ASP A 68 8.66 12.50 -0.24
N TYR A 69 9.49 11.75 0.46
CA TYR A 69 10.21 12.30 1.61
C TYR A 69 11.32 13.24 1.15
N LYS A 70 11.54 14.33 1.88
CA LYS A 70 12.43 15.47 1.51
C LYS A 70 13.87 15.10 1.17
N THR A 71 14.36 13.94 1.59
CA THR A 71 15.75 13.48 1.32
C THR A 71 15.85 12.58 0.10
N THR A 72 14.73 12.30 -0.60
CA THR A 72 14.73 11.49 -1.81
C THR A 72 15.31 12.25 -3.00
N THR A 73 15.73 11.52 -4.04
CA THR A 73 16.20 12.10 -5.29
C THR A 73 15.01 12.38 -6.22
N THR A 74 14.71 11.45 -7.14
CA THR A 74 13.53 11.56 -8.03
C THR A 74 12.26 10.92 -7.46
N GLY A 75 12.34 10.28 -6.29
CA GLY A 75 11.21 9.67 -5.59
C GLY A 75 10.83 8.26 -6.05
N ILE A 76 11.16 7.85 -7.28
CA ILE A 76 10.64 6.62 -7.88
C ILE A 76 11.50 5.37 -7.64
N SER A 77 12.78 5.53 -7.31
CA SER A 77 13.66 4.38 -7.07
C SER A 77 13.16 3.53 -5.90
N ALA A 78 13.53 2.25 -5.85
CA ALA A 78 13.22 1.39 -4.70
C ALA A 78 13.79 1.96 -3.38
N TYR A 79 14.91 2.65 -3.45
CA TYR A 79 15.55 3.32 -2.32
C TYR A 79 14.74 4.52 -1.85
N ASP A 80 14.33 5.40 -2.77
CA ASP A 80 13.52 6.58 -2.47
C ASP A 80 12.16 6.19 -1.89
N ARG A 81 11.48 5.23 -2.53
CA ARG A 81 10.18 4.74 -2.03
C ARG A 81 10.30 4.08 -0.66
N ALA A 82 11.34 3.27 -0.41
CA ALA A 82 11.59 2.72 0.92
C ALA A 82 11.87 3.82 1.96
N THR A 83 12.59 4.86 1.59
CA THR A 83 12.85 6.03 2.45
C THR A 83 11.56 6.77 2.78
N THR A 84 10.71 7.02 1.80
CA THR A 84 9.41 7.66 2.00
C THR A 84 8.49 6.82 2.90
N ILE A 85 8.44 5.49 2.69
CA ILE A 85 7.62 4.60 3.54
C ILE A 85 8.14 4.60 4.98
N LYS A 86 9.45 4.57 5.20
CA LYS A 86 10.04 4.68 6.55
C LYS A 86 9.65 5.98 7.24
N ALA A 87 9.65 7.09 6.50
CA ALA A 87 9.25 8.38 7.04
C ALA A 87 7.75 8.43 7.40
N LEU A 88 6.88 7.74 6.64
CA LEU A 88 5.46 7.63 7.01
C LEU A 88 5.24 6.85 8.32
N VAL A 89 6.13 5.90 8.62
CA VAL A 89 6.11 5.12 9.89
C VAL A 89 6.61 5.95 11.07
N ASP A 90 7.49 6.91 10.84
CA ASP A 90 8.12 7.70 11.90
C ASP A 90 7.08 8.60 12.60
N PRO A 91 6.84 8.43 13.92
CA PRO A 91 5.91 9.27 14.65
C PRO A 91 6.35 10.74 14.75
N GLU A 92 7.64 11.03 14.61
CA GLU A 92 8.21 12.38 14.67
C GLU A 92 8.17 13.11 13.30
N ALA A 93 7.81 12.40 12.22
CA ALA A 93 7.71 13.01 10.90
C ALA A 93 6.57 14.05 10.85
N LYS A 94 6.81 15.14 10.14
CA LYS A 94 5.94 16.32 10.04
C LYS A 94 5.48 16.54 8.59
N PRO A 95 4.39 17.31 8.37
CA PRO A 95 3.89 17.62 7.04
C PRO A 95 4.94 18.23 6.08
N GLU A 96 5.81 19.09 6.62
CA GLU A 96 6.90 19.75 5.86
C GLU A 96 8.06 18.82 5.47
N ASP A 97 8.08 17.60 5.98
CA ASP A 97 9.07 16.60 5.61
C ASP A 97 8.75 15.91 4.29
N PHE A 98 7.58 16.18 3.72
CA PHE A 98 7.11 15.54 2.49
C PHE A 98 6.83 16.55 1.39
N PHE A 99 7.40 16.29 0.22
CA PHE A 99 6.98 16.95 -1.01
C PHE A 99 5.62 16.40 -1.45
N LYS A 100 4.75 17.28 -1.93
CA LYS A 100 3.39 17.00 -2.42
C LYS A 100 3.20 17.75 -3.75
N PRO A 101 2.96 17.08 -4.89
CA PRO A 101 2.88 15.63 -5.09
C PRO A 101 4.25 14.94 -5.10
N GLY A 102 4.24 13.60 -5.07
CA GLY A 102 5.40 12.72 -5.16
C GLY A 102 5.09 11.43 -5.91
N HIS A 103 5.87 10.37 -5.64
CA HIS A 103 5.79 9.07 -6.33
C HIS A 103 5.26 7.93 -5.45
N CYS A 104 5.00 8.20 -4.17
CA CYS A 104 4.35 7.28 -3.26
C CYS A 104 2.87 7.68 -3.09
N PHE A 105 1.96 6.71 -3.15
CA PHE A 105 0.50 6.93 -3.15
C PHE A 105 -0.13 6.41 -1.87
N PRO A 106 -0.33 7.26 -0.84
CA PRO A 106 -1.00 6.82 0.38
C PRO A 106 -2.49 6.59 0.16
N LEU A 107 -3.01 5.51 0.78
CA LEU A 107 -4.43 5.14 0.82
C LEU A 107 -4.87 5.11 2.28
N VAL A 108 -5.90 5.86 2.62
CA VAL A 108 -6.40 5.91 4.01
C VAL A 108 -7.38 4.77 4.25
N ALA A 109 -7.02 3.86 5.16
CA ALA A 109 -7.92 2.81 5.59
C ALA A 109 -9.09 3.35 6.41
N LYS A 110 -10.23 2.67 6.32
CA LYS A 110 -11.39 2.92 7.20
C LYS A 110 -11.06 2.53 8.64
N ASP A 111 -11.57 3.30 9.61
CA ASP A 111 -11.26 3.11 11.04
C ASP A 111 -11.72 1.75 11.56
N GLY A 112 -12.87 1.26 11.06
CA GLY A 112 -13.39 -0.07 11.35
C GLY A 112 -12.65 -1.22 10.63
N GLY A 113 -11.62 -0.90 9.83
CA GLY A 113 -10.80 -1.88 9.11
C GLY A 113 -11.64 -2.73 8.16
N VAL A 114 -11.28 -4.02 8.05
CA VAL A 114 -11.96 -4.98 7.16
C VAL A 114 -13.43 -5.21 7.47
N LEU A 115 -13.88 -4.86 8.67
CA LEU A 115 -15.30 -4.96 9.06
C LEU A 115 -16.12 -3.80 8.49
N GLU A 116 -15.51 -2.67 8.18
CA GLU A 116 -16.17 -1.51 7.59
C GLU A 116 -16.07 -1.55 6.06
N ARG A 117 -14.89 -1.84 5.53
CA ARG A 117 -14.65 -1.98 4.09
C ARG A 117 -13.77 -3.21 3.82
N ASN A 118 -14.30 -4.14 3.03
CA ASN A 118 -13.59 -5.36 2.64
C ASN A 118 -12.64 -5.07 1.46
N GLY A 119 -11.54 -4.37 1.73
CA GLY A 119 -10.51 -4.00 0.73
C GLY A 119 -9.09 -4.30 1.20
N HIS A 120 -8.15 -4.40 0.25
CA HIS A 120 -6.73 -4.66 0.52
C HIS A 120 -6.10 -3.56 1.40
N THR A 121 -6.54 -2.31 1.25
CA THR A 121 -6.14 -1.17 2.09
C THR A 121 -6.43 -1.45 3.57
N GLU A 122 -7.66 -1.83 3.89
CA GLU A 122 -8.08 -2.13 5.25
C GLU A 122 -7.42 -3.41 5.77
N ALA A 123 -7.30 -4.43 4.92
CA ALA A 123 -6.66 -5.69 5.28
C ALA A 123 -5.19 -5.48 5.67
N SER A 124 -4.44 -4.72 4.88
CA SER A 124 -3.02 -4.48 5.13
C SER A 124 -2.75 -3.65 6.40
N VAL A 125 -3.57 -2.62 6.67
CA VAL A 125 -3.51 -1.85 7.92
C VAL A 125 -3.93 -2.70 9.11
N THR A 126 -4.97 -3.53 8.96
CA THR A 126 -5.39 -4.47 10.01
C THR A 126 -4.27 -5.46 10.34
N LEU A 127 -3.57 -6.00 9.34
CA LEU A 127 -2.42 -6.88 9.54
C LEU A 127 -1.27 -6.17 10.27
N ALA A 128 -0.97 -4.91 9.93
CA ALA A 128 0.03 -4.12 10.65
C ALA A 128 -0.34 -3.94 12.13
N ARG A 129 -1.60 -3.60 12.41
CA ARG A 129 -2.14 -3.47 13.77
C ARG A 129 -2.06 -4.79 14.56
N LEU A 130 -2.43 -5.92 13.95
CA LEU A 130 -2.35 -7.24 14.58
C LEU A 130 -0.91 -7.67 14.86
N ALA A 131 0.04 -7.22 14.04
CA ALA A 131 1.46 -7.46 14.25
C ALA A 131 2.09 -6.53 15.32
N GLY A 132 1.33 -5.60 15.91
CA GLY A 132 1.84 -4.62 16.87
C GLY A 132 2.75 -3.55 16.25
N GLU A 133 2.63 -3.33 14.94
CA GLU A 133 3.43 -2.39 14.18
C GLU A 133 2.63 -1.09 13.90
N ALA A 134 3.31 -0.04 13.44
CA ALA A 134 2.63 1.17 12.97
C ALA A 134 1.63 0.85 11.85
N GLU A 135 0.52 1.55 11.81
CA GLU A 135 -0.53 1.38 10.80
C GLU A 135 -0.11 1.88 9.41
N VAL A 136 1.00 1.36 8.93
CA VAL A 136 1.57 1.61 7.61
C VAL A 136 1.92 0.27 6.97
N ALA A 137 1.37 0.01 5.80
CA ALA A 137 1.73 -1.13 4.97
C ALA A 137 1.92 -0.66 3.52
N TYR A 138 2.73 -1.36 2.75
CA TYR A 138 2.85 -1.13 1.31
C TYR A 138 2.27 -2.32 0.57
N ILE A 139 1.49 -2.04 -0.46
CA ILE A 139 0.73 -3.01 -1.23
C ILE A 139 0.97 -2.80 -2.73
N CYS A 140 0.80 -3.86 -3.50
CA CYS A 140 0.92 -3.80 -4.95
C CYS A 140 0.14 -4.94 -5.58
N GLU A 141 -0.74 -4.63 -6.51
CA GLU A 141 -1.57 -5.60 -7.22
C GLU A 141 -0.70 -6.54 -8.05
N ILE A 142 -1.11 -7.82 -8.13
CA ILE A 142 -0.37 -8.85 -8.87
C ILE A 142 -0.95 -8.98 -10.27
N LEU A 143 -0.13 -8.64 -11.28
CA LEU A 143 -0.45 -8.81 -12.69
C LEU A 143 0.19 -10.08 -13.25
N LYS A 144 -0.50 -10.69 -14.20
CA LYS A 144 0.04 -11.75 -15.06
C LYS A 144 1.06 -11.20 -16.05
N GLU A 145 1.75 -12.09 -16.76
CA GLU A 145 2.73 -11.70 -17.79
C GLU A 145 2.10 -11.01 -18.99
N ASP A 146 0.86 -11.33 -19.29
CA ASP A 146 0.07 -10.73 -20.35
C ASP A 146 -0.55 -9.37 -19.98
N GLY A 147 -0.33 -8.91 -18.73
CA GLY A 147 -0.84 -7.62 -18.21
C GLY A 147 -2.23 -7.68 -17.60
N HIS A 148 -2.92 -8.81 -17.65
CA HIS A 148 -4.20 -8.95 -16.93
C HIS A 148 -3.96 -9.17 -15.43
N MET A 149 -4.98 -8.88 -14.63
CA MET A 149 -4.94 -9.15 -13.20
C MET A 149 -4.81 -10.66 -12.92
N ALA A 150 -3.87 -11.03 -12.05
CA ALA A 150 -3.80 -12.39 -11.56
C ALA A 150 -4.94 -12.67 -10.59
N ARG A 151 -5.52 -13.88 -10.71
CA ARG A 151 -6.59 -14.35 -9.85
C ARG A 151 -6.08 -15.48 -8.95
N ARG A 152 -6.78 -15.79 -7.86
CA ARG A 152 -6.35 -16.74 -6.83
C ARG A 152 -5.64 -18.02 -7.35
N PRO A 153 -6.16 -18.77 -8.31
CA PRO A 153 -5.47 -19.96 -8.80
C PRO A 153 -4.10 -19.70 -9.44
N GLU A 154 -3.92 -18.49 -9.99
CA GLU A 154 -2.72 -18.13 -10.77
C GLU A 154 -1.58 -17.64 -9.88
N PHE A 155 -1.88 -17.02 -8.71
CA PHE A 155 -0.82 -16.59 -7.80
C PHE A 155 -0.50 -17.61 -6.71
N GLU A 156 -1.37 -18.55 -6.38
CA GLU A 156 -1.03 -19.72 -5.56
C GLU A 156 0.18 -20.49 -6.17
N TYR A 157 0.21 -20.60 -7.50
CA TYR A 157 1.32 -21.20 -8.24
C TYR A 157 2.62 -20.38 -8.19
N ARG A 158 2.52 -19.04 -8.06
CA ARG A 158 3.68 -18.14 -8.03
C ARG A 158 4.33 -18.01 -6.65
N ILE A 159 3.61 -18.30 -5.59
CA ILE A 159 4.07 -18.12 -4.21
C ILE A 159 4.92 -19.32 -3.73
N GLU A 160 4.74 -20.49 -4.30
CA GLU A 160 5.49 -21.70 -3.92
C GLU A 160 7.02 -21.53 -3.88
N PRO A 161 7.66 -20.79 -4.80
CA PRO A 161 9.10 -20.56 -4.75
C PRO A 161 9.57 -19.65 -3.60
N TYR A 162 8.67 -18.87 -2.99
CA TYR A 162 9.03 -17.80 -2.04
C TYR A 162 8.55 -18.06 -0.60
N GLY A 163 7.97 -19.22 -0.34
CA GLY A 163 7.43 -19.57 0.98
C GLY A 163 5.96 -19.16 1.16
N LYS A 164 5.22 -19.92 1.97
CA LYS A 164 3.78 -19.78 2.15
C LYS A 164 3.44 -18.56 3.01
N GLY A 165 2.67 -17.67 2.48
CA GLY A 165 2.09 -16.52 3.18
C GLY A 165 0.86 -15.99 2.44
N VAL A 166 -0.17 -16.83 2.25
CA VAL A 166 -1.48 -16.38 1.76
C VAL A 166 -2.38 -16.13 2.98
N CYS A 167 -2.85 -14.90 3.17
CA CYS A 167 -3.96 -14.61 4.08
C CYS A 167 -5.27 -14.90 3.34
N GLU A 168 -6.09 -15.81 3.87
CA GLU A 168 -7.45 -16.07 3.43
C GLU A 168 -8.45 -15.10 4.07
#